data_6a93dcfc61579ad0b4f43a00e82005dd
#
_entry.id   6a93dcfc61579ad0b4f43a00e82005dd
#
_cell.length_a   1.000
_cell.length_b   1.000
_cell.length_c   1.000
_cell.angle_alpha   90.00
_cell.angle_beta   90.00
_cell.angle_gamma   90.00
#
_symmetry.space_group_name_H-M   'P 1'
#
loop_
_entity.id
_entity.type
_entity.pdbx_description
1 polymer ?
#
loop_
_entity_poly.entity_id
_entity_poly.type
_entity_poly.pdbx_seq_one_letter_code
_entity_poly.pdbx_strand_id
1 'polypeptide(L)'
;YEMPGETGMPEYHLYLFDVQAGTRKEIKTAAWKNQSIDLEGKPFEQKQRDMELIPRIWQGDNNRFFLTRSSRDLHRIDVCTYTLGADSIVPIVKERMNTYQETRPIHVLKGGKEFIQWSERDGWAHLYVYDDKGNLKNRITEGPWHVERVVKVDEATRTVYFVANGREAGENPYYEHFYKVNVDGSGLKQLTHGEFFHDVELDDDARFFVDNYSRANTVPCADLLDNNGKKVMTIQESDFSSLK
;
A
#
# COMPACT_ATOMS: atom_id res chain seq x y z
N TYR A 1 14.04 -9.21 17.23
CA TYR A 1 13.08 -10.32 17.34
C TYR A 1 12.99 -10.74 18.79
N GLU A 2 11.82 -10.58 19.41
CA GLU A 2 11.58 -11.11 20.73
C GLU A 2 11.28 -12.60 20.68
N MET A 3 11.94 -13.34 21.53
CA MET A 3 11.69 -14.76 21.67
C MET A 3 10.48 -15.02 22.59
N PRO A 4 9.74 -16.10 22.39
CA PRO A 4 8.67 -16.46 23.31
C PRO A 4 9.18 -16.55 24.75
N GLY A 5 8.57 -15.77 25.67
CA GLY A 5 8.96 -15.72 27.08
C GLY A 5 9.79 -14.51 27.49
N GLU A 6 10.27 -13.70 26.56
CA GLU A 6 10.90 -12.42 26.89
C GLU A 6 9.87 -11.39 27.35
N THR A 7 10.25 -10.60 28.37
CA THR A 7 9.34 -9.63 29.01
C THR A 7 9.59 -8.19 28.63
N GLY A 8 10.66 -7.93 27.85
CA GLY A 8 11.10 -6.59 27.43
C GLY A 8 10.70 -6.25 26.02
N MET A 9 9.43 -5.94 25.77
CA MET A 9 8.96 -5.47 24.47
C MET A 9 9.32 -4.02 24.23
N PRO A 10 9.73 -3.63 23.00
CA PRO A 10 9.84 -2.23 22.65
C PRO A 10 8.48 -1.52 22.83
N GLU A 11 8.50 -0.36 23.47
CA GLU A 11 7.34 0.51 23.54
C GLU A 11 7.53 1.67 22.56
N TYR A 12 6.51 1.93 21.75
CA TYR A 12 6.52 3.02 20.78
C TYR A 12 5.96 4.29 21.43
N HIS A 13 6.79 5.33 21.48
CA HIS A 13 6.41 6.67 21.93
C HIS A 13 6.49 7.66 20.77
N LEU A 14 5.49 8.50 20.63
CA LEU A 14 5.43 9.52 19.59
C LEU A 14 5.61 10.90 20.22
N TYR A 15 6.58 11.67 19.73
CA TYR A 15 6.87 13.02 20.22
C TYR A 15 6.73 14.05 19.10
N LEU A 16 6.11 15.18 19.42
CA LEU A 16 6.11 16.38 18.61
C LEU A 16 7.17 17.33 19.13
N PHE A 17 8.02 17.81 18.24
CA PHE A 17 9.04 18.84 18.55
C PHE A 17 8.66 20.15 17.88
N ASP A 18 8.57 21.23 18.65
CA ASP A 18 8.50 22.59 18.15
C ASP A 18 9.93 23.13 18.10
N VAL A 19 10.50 23.23 16.90
CA VAL A 19 11.89 23.64 16.68
C VAL A 19 12.09 25.13 17.03
N GLN A 20 11.06 25.98 16.83
CA GLN A 20 11.15 27.41 17.12
C GLN A 20 11.06 27.67 18.62
N ALA A 21 10.16 27.01 19.30
CA ALA A 21 9.99 27.15 20.76
C ALA A 21 10.99 26.31 21.56
N GLY A 22 11.70 25.37 20.94
CA GLY A 22 12.63 24.44 21.61
C GLY A 22 11.91 23.51 22.59
N THR A 23 10.65 23.17 22.33
CA THR A 23 9.82 22.34 23.22
C THR A 23 9.48 21.00 22.58
N ARG A 24 9.20 19.99 23.44
CA ARG A 24 8.66 18.71 22.99
C ARG A 24 7.38 18.38 23.73
N LYS A 25 6.47 17.69 23.06
CA LYS A 25 5.22 17.16 23.62
C LYS A 25 5.09 15.70 23.24
N GLU A 26 4.77 14.86 24.19
CA GLU A 26 4.37 13.48 23.91
C GLU A 26 2.93 13.43 23.43
N ILE A 27 2.70 12.70 22.34
CA ILE A 27 1.37 12.44 21.80
C ILE A 27 0.90 11.09 22.32
N LYS A 28 -0.24 11.06 23.02
CA LYS A 28 -0.79 9.83 23.58
C LYS A 28 -1.31 8.92 22.46
N THR A 29 -0.69 7.75 22.32
CA THR A 29 -0.99 6.77 21.27
C THR A 29 -1.54 5.45 21.81
N ALA A 30 -1.38 5.20 23.11
CA ALA A 30 -1.65 3.92 23.75
C ALA A 30 -3.11 3.47 23.59
N ALA A 31 -3.30 2.21 23.19
CA ALA A 31 -4.57 1.51 23.17
C ALA A 31 -4.41 0.06 23.67
N TRP A 32 -3.31 -0.58 23.31
CA TRP A 32 -3.03 -1.96 23.64
C TRP A 32 -1.60 -2.11 24.15
N LYS A 33 -1.38 -3.10 25.00
CA LYS A 33 -0.04 -3.47 25.42
C LYS A 33 0.74 -4.01 24.21
N ASN A 34 1.99 -3.56 24.04
CA ASN A 34 2.90 -4.01 22.98
C ASN A 34 2.33 -3.77 21.57
N GLN A 35 1.65 -2.66 21.35
CA GLN A 35 1.17 -2.25 20.04
C GLN A 35 2.32 -1.77 19.15
N SER A 36 2.18 -1.92 17.82
CA SER A 36 3.03 -1.25 16.84
C SER A 36 2.40 0.06 16.40
N ILE A 37 3.24 1.00 15.92
CA ILE A 37 2.82 2.29 15.37
C ILE A 37 3.63 2.55 14.11
N ASP A 38 2.94 2.80 13.01
CA ASP A 38 3.51 3.13 11.71
C ASP A 38 3.00 4.50 11.28
N LEU A 39 3.91 5.44 11.03
CA LEU A 39 3.55 6.77 10.50
C LEU A 39 3.26 6.66 9.02
N GLU A 40 2.09 7.16 8.62
CA GLU A 40 1.65 7.13 7.24
C GLU A 40 2.10 8.39 6.50
N GLY A 41 2.88 8.21 5.44
CA GLY A 41 3.43 9.33 4.69
C GLY A 41 3.65 9.02 3.23
N LYS A 42 3.70 10.07 2.41
CA LYS A 42 4.15 9.93 1.03
C LYS A 42 5.67 9.74 1.01
N PRO A 43 6.20 8.84 0.16
CA PRO A 43 7.62 8.80 -0.12
C PRO A 43 8.10 10.17 -0.62
N PHE A 44 9.33 10.53 -0.29
CA PHE A 44 9.94 11.75 -0.81
C PHE A 44 10.12 11.62 -2.33
N GLU A 45 9.63 12.58 -3.11
CA GLU A 45 9.76 12.61 -4.58
C GLU A 45 11.20 12.90 -5.05
N GLN A 46 12.07 13.41 -4.16
CA GLN A 46 13.47 13.68 -4.48
C GLN A 46 14.36 12.49 -4.16
N LYS A 47 15.13 12.03 -5.14
CA LYS A 47 16.24 11.09 -4.95
C LYS A 47 17.28 11.75 -4.04
N GLN A 48 17.23 11.46 -2.76
CA GLN A 48 18.25 11.92 -1.83
C GLN A 48 19.52 11.09 -1.99
N ARG A 49 20.66 11.78 -1.90
CA ARG A 49 22.01 11.21 -2.11
C ARG A 49 22.37 10.15 -1.06
N ASP A 50 21.70 10.15 0.08
CA ASP A 50 22.07 9.39 1.28
C ASP A 50 21.08 8.30 1.68
N MET A 51 20.20 7.87 0.78
CA MET A 51 19.28 6.73 0.99
C MET A 51 18.34 6.82 2.23
N GLU A 52 18.33 7.89 2.99
CA GLU A 52 17.35 8.11 4.04
C GLU A 52 16.07 8.69 3.44
N LEU A 53 15.09 7.83 3.23
CA LEU A 53 13.74 8.23 2.83
C LEU A 53 13.00 8.74 4.08
N ILE A 54 13.00 10.05 4.29
CA ILE A 54 12.16 10.66 5.32
C ILE A 54 10.75 10.84 4.74
N PRO A 55 9.75 10.08 5.18
CA PRO A 55 8.40 10.20 4.64
C PRO A 55 7.81 11.58 4.99
N ARG A 56 7.13 12.18 4.03
CA ARG A 56 6.37 13.41 4.25
C ARG A 56 5.06 13.08 4.93
N ILE A 57 5.02 13.14 6.27
CA ILE A 57 3.85 12.73 7.06
C ILE A 57 2.76 13.81 7.17
N TRP A 58 3.15 15.09 7.18
CA TRP A 58 2.20 16.20 7.35
C TRP A 58 1.33 16.40 6.11
N GLN A 59 0.02 16.52 6.33
CA GLN A 59 -0.99 16.64 5.29
C GLN A 59 -1.71 18.00 5.36
N GLY A 60 -2.29 18.42 4.22
CA GLY A 60 -3.05 19.64 4.11
C GLY A 60 -2.22 20.86 4.46
N ASP A 61 -2.68 21.64 5.42
CA ASP A 61 -2.01 22.86 5.93
C ASP A 61 -0.89 22.54 6.92
N ASN A 62 -0.29 21.35 6.86
CA ASN A 62 0.74 20.86 7.77
C ASN A 62 0.29 20.82 9.24
N ASN A 63 -0.98 20.61 9.49
CA ASN A 63 -1.56 20.56 10.83
C ASN A 63 -2.07 19.16 11.22
N ARG A 64 -1.99 18.19 10.31
CA ARG A 64 -2.50 16.82 10.52
C ARG A 64 -1.59 15.77 9.88
N PHE A 65 -1.55 14.59 10.46
CA PHE A 65 -0.99 13.39 9.86
C PHE A 65 -1.78 12.14 10.23
N PHE A 66 -1.54 11.08 9.49
CA PHE A 66 -2.12 9.77 9.72
C PHE A 66 -1.08 8.81 10.27
N LEU A 67 -1.55 7.83 11.00
CA LEU A 67 -0.74 6.70 11.47
C LEU A 67 -1.63 5.46 11.59
N THR A 68 -1.01 4.31 11.43
CA THR A 68 -1.65 3.02 11.73
C THR A 68 -1.08 2.48 13.03
N ARG A 69 -1.92 1.94 13.89
CA ARG A 69 -1.49 1.16 15.04
C ARG A 69 -2.09 -0.23 14.97
N SER A 70 -1.31 -1.24 15.33
CA SER A 70 -1.74 -2.63 15.35
C SER A 70 -1.45 -3.28 16.71
N SER A 71 -2.34 -4.18 17.14
CA SER A 71 -2.10 -5.00 18.31
C SER A 71 -1.05 -6.06 18.00
N ARG A 72 -0.33 -6.54 19.03
CA ARG A 72 0.71 -7.55 18.87
C ARG A 72 0.21 -8.84 18.20
N ASP A 73 -1.01 -9.25 18.52
CA ASP A 73 -1.65 -10.43 17.95
C ASP A 73 -2.16 -10.21 16.52
N LEU A 74 -2.07 -8.96 16.00
CA LEU A 74 -2.54 -8.55 14.69
C LEU A 74 -4.03 -8.83 14.43
N HIS A 75 -4.84 -8.91 15.51
CA HIS A 75 -6.29 -9.03 15.41
C HIS A 75 -6.99 -7.66 15.40
N ARG A 76 -6.24 -6.59 15.67
CA ARG A 76 -6.78 -5.23 15.80
C ARG A 76 -5.87 -4.24 15.10
N ILE A 77 -6.44 -3.55 14.13
CA ILE A 77 -5.77 -2.47 13.38
C ILE A 77 -6.63 -1.22 13.48
N ASP A 78 -6.05 -0.10 13.87
CA ASP A 78 -6.68 1.22 13.82
C ASP A 78 -5.92 2.13 12.87
N VAL A 79 -6.59 2.71 11.88
CA VAL A 79 -6.11 3.90 11.21
C VAL A 79 -6.49 5.10 12.05
N CYS A 80 -5.50 5.91 12.40
CA CYS A 80 -5.65 7.05 13.30
C CYS A 80 -5.21 8.34 12.62
N THR A 81 -5.73 9.46 13.11
CA THR A 81 -5.27 10.79 12.74
C THR A 81 -4.82 11.56 13.98
N TYR A 82 -3.81 12.40 13.80
CA TYR A 82 -3.39 13.40 14.75
C TYR A 82 -3.61 14.78 14.18
N THR A 83 -4.13 15.71 14.99
CA THR A 83 -4.24 17.13 14.62
C THR A 83 -3.35 17.95 15.54
N LEU A 84 -2.60 18.88 14.98
CA LEU A 84 -1.68 19.73 15.72
C LEU A 84 -2.40 20.43 16.89
N GLY A 85 -1.79 20.36 18.07
CA GLY A 85 -2.35 20.89 19.31
C GLY A 85 -3.20 19.91 20.12
N ALA A 86 -3.59 18.77 19.53
CA ALA A 86 -4.27 17.71 20.30
C ALA A 86 -3.32 17.03 21.30
N ASP A 87 -3.87 16.35 22.31
CA ASP A 87 -3.10 15.57 23.28
C ASP A 87 -2.91 14.12 22.87
N SER A 88 -3.78 13.62 21.98
CA SER A 88 -3.80 12.23 21.58
C SER A 88 -4.22 12.07 20.13
N ILE A 89 -3.92 10.91 19.58
CA ILE A 89 -4.45 10.47 18.27
C ILE A 89 -5.93 10.10 18.40
N VAL A 90 -6.63 10.16 17.26
CA VAL A 90 -8.05 9.76 17.15
C VAL A 90 -8.15 8.59 16.16
N PRO A 91 -8.60 7.40 16.58
CA PRO A 91 -8.85 6.30 15.66
C PRO A 91 -10.11 6.60 14.81
N ILE A 92 -9.93 6.61 13.50
CA ILE A 92 -10.99 6.91 12.51
C ILE A 92 -11.49 5.65 11.78
N VAL A 93 -10.64 4.63 11.58
CA VAL A 93 -11.08 3.31 11.12
C VAL A 93 -10.57 2.26 12.09
N LYS A 94 -11.41 1.28 12.42
CA LYS A 94 -11.10 0.20 13.35
C LYS A 94 -11.40 -1.13 12.69
N GLU A 95 -10.39 -1.92 12.44
CA GLU A 95 -10.54 -3.29 11.98
C GLU A 95 -10.34 -4.28 13.14
N ARG A 96 -11.23 -5.25 13.20
CA ARG A 96 -11.25 -6.28 14.24
C ARG A 96 -11.57 -7.61 13.60
N MET A 97 -10.62 -8.53 13.66
CA MET A 97 -10.79 -9.89 13.16
C MET A 97 -10.36 -10.88 14.26
N ASN A 98 -10.87 -12.09 14.17
CA ASN A 98 -10.47 -13.20 15.03
C ASN A 98 -9.29 -14.01 14.45
N THR A 99 -8.76 -13.55 13.30
CA THR A 99 -7.62 -14.10 12.60
C THR A 99 -6.53 -13.05 12.46
N TYR A 100 -5.34 -13.49 12.07
CA TYR A 100 -4.24 -12.61 11.67
C TYR A 100 -4.70 -11.65 10.58
N GLN A 101 -4.34 -10.38 10.69
CA GLN A 101 -4.52 -9.34 9.69
C GLN A 101 -3.15 -8.83 9.25
N GLU A 102 -2.93 -8.74 7.97
CA GLU A 102 -1.76 -8.08 7.45
C GLU A 102 -1.91 -6.57 7.53
N THR A 103 -0.85 -5.88 7.94
CA THR A 103 -0.80 -4.41 7.93
C THR A 103 -0.15 -3.92 6.65
N ARG A 104 -0.80 -3.01 5.94
CA ARG A 104 -0.28 -2.32 4.75
C ARG A 104 -0.39 -0.82 4.93
N PRO A 105 0.57 -0.03 4.42
CA PRO A 105 0.45 1.43 4.43
C PRO A 105 -0.83 1.90 3.73
N ILE A 106 -1.45 2.95 4.25
CA ILE A 106 -2.56 3.61 3.57
C ILE A 106 -2.02 4.57 2.50
N HIS A 107 -2.81 4.80 1.45
CA HIS A 107 -2.49 5.79 0.43
C HIS A 107 -3.30 7.05 0.68
N VAL A 108 -2.65 8.08 1.23
CA VAL A 108 -3.31 9.36 1.54
C VAL A 108 -3.45 10.20 0.29
N LEU A 109 -4.67 10.69 0.03
CA LEU A 109 -5.07 11.43 -1.17
C LEU A 109 -5.62 12.81 -0.83
N LYS A 110 -5.63 13.70 -1.82
CA LYS A 110 -6.22 15.06 -1.72
C LYS A 110 -5.74 15.84 -0.50
N GLY A 111 -4.43 15.74 -0.22
CA GLY A 111 -3.86 16.45 0.93
C GLY A 111 -4.44 16.00 2.27
N GLY A 112 -4.79 14.73 2.40
CA GLY A 112 -5.33 14.14 3.63
C GLY A 112 -6.84 14.20 3.78
N LYS A 113 -7.60 14.52 2.73
CA LYS A 113 -9.08 14.50 2.75
C LYS A 113 -9.70 13.14 2.43
N GLU A 114 -8.91 12.25 1.84
CA GLU A 114 -9.28 10.88 1.52
C GLU A 114 -8.06 9.97 1.71
N PHE A 115 -8.31 8.69 1.91
CA PHE A 115 -7.26 7.67 1.84
C PHE A 115 -7.81 6.35 1.33
N ILE A 116 -6.90 5.54 0.74
CA ILE A 116 -7.18 4.17 0.34
C ILE A 116 -6.55 3.26 1.38
N GLN A 117 -7.32 2.30 1.86
CA GLN A 117 -6.87 1.23 2.74
C GLN A 117 -7.00 -0.12 2.03
N TRP A 118 -5.97 -0.93 2.12
CA TRP A 118 -6.01 -2.36 1.80
C TRP A 118 -6.55 -3.12 3.01
N SER A 119 -7.45 -4.09 2.80
CA SER A 119 -8.08 -4.82 3.89
C SER A 119 -8.64 -6.16 3.45
N GLU A 120 -8.52 -7.16 4.33
CA GLU A 120 -9.04 -8.53 4.15
C GLU A 120 -10.42 -8.75 4.80
N ARG A 121 -11.11 -7.68 5.21
CA ARG A 121 -12.36 -7.72 6.00
C ARG A 121 -13.48 -8.57 5.41
N ASP A 122 -13.48 -8.77 4.10
CA ASP A 122 -14.50 -9.53 3.37
C ASP A 122 -14.03 -10.95 3.00
N GLY A 123 -12.92 -11.43 3.60
CA GLY A 123 -12.34 -12.75 3.34
C GLY A 123 -11.36 -12.77 2.16
N TRP A 124 -11.28 -11.70 1.40
CA TRP A 124 -10.31 -11.43 0.34
C TRP A 124 -9.73 -10.04 0.52
N ALA A 125 -8.49 -9.85 0.08
CA ALA A 125 -7.86 -8.55 0.16
C ALA A 125 -8.33 -7.61 -0.94
N HIS A 126 -8.89 -6.48 -0.54
CA HIS A 126 -9.42 -5.46 -1.44
C HIS A 126 -9.06 -4.05 -1.01
N LEU A 127 -9.33 -3.08 -1.88
CA LEU A 127 -9.06 -1.66 -1.67
C LEU A 127 -10.36 -0.91 -1.36
N TYR A 128 -10.29 -0.04 -0.33
CA TYR A 128 -11.43 0.73 0.19
C TYR A 128 -11.05 2.19 0.30
N VAL A 129 -11.94 3.09 -0.12
CA VAL A 129 -11.76 4.55 0.00
C VAL A 129 -12.52 5.08 1.20
N TYR A 130 -11.84 5.86 2.01
CA TYR A 130 -12.40 6.57 3.16
C TYR A 130 -12.24 8.08 3.02
N ASP A 131 -13.12 8.83 3.66
CA ASP A 131 -12.87 10.24 3.96
C ASP A 131 -11.93 10.41 5.17
N ASP A 132 -11.55 11.63 5.46
CA ASP A 132 -10.65 11.98 6.56
C ASP A 132 -11.25 11.81 7.96
N LYS A 133 -12.52 11.44 8.05
CA LYS A 133 -13.23 11.11 9.30
C LYS A 133 -13.38 9.60 9.48
N GLY A 134 -12.95 8.80 8.49
CA GLY A 134 -13.08 7.35 8.51
C GLY A 134 -14.42 6.83 8.02
N ASN A 135 -15.23 7.65 7.34
CA ASN A 135 -16.44 7.17 6.69
C ASN A 135 -16.06 6.47 5.37
N LEU A 136 -16.49 5.23 5.20
CA LEU A 136 -16.31 4.48 3.96
C LEU A 136 -17.08 5.18 2.83
N LYS A 137 -16.37 5.54 1.76
CA LYS A 137 -16.96 6.14 0.55
C LYS A 137 -17.38 5.08 -0.44
N ASN A 138 -16.46 4.19 -0.80
CA ASN A 138 -16.72 3.07 -1.69
C ASN A 138 -15.64 2.00 -1.56
N ARG A 139 -15.96 0.82 -2.08
CA ARG A 139 -15.02 -0.24 -2.39
C ARG A 139 -14.48 0.02 -3.80
N ILE A 140 -13.14 -0.11 -3.98
CA ILE A 140 -12.50 0.02 -5.30
C ILE A 140 -12.50 -1.31 -6.03
N THR A 141 -12.20 -2.40 -5.31
CA THR A 141 -12.10 -3.76 -5.87
C THR A 141 -12.97 -4.73 -5.08
N GLU A 142 -13.49 -5.76 -5.74
CA GLU A 142 -14.33 -6.79 -5.10
C GLU A 142 -14.26 -8.12 -5.87
N GLY A 143 -14.58 -9.21 -5.20
CA GLY A 143 -14.66 -10.54 -5.81
C GLY A 143 -13.83 -11.59 -5.06
N PRO A 144 -13.87 -12.86 -5.50
CA PRO A 144 -13.14 -13.96 -4.88
C PRO A 144 -11.68 -14.02 -5.39
N TRP A 145 -10.91 -12.95 -5.18
CA TRP A 145 -9.52 -12.80 -5.60
C TRP A 145 -8.80 -11.77 -4.72
N HIS A 146 -7.48 -11.76 -4.78
CA HIS A 146 -6.64 -11.03 -3.84
C HIS A 146 -5.89 -9.87 -4.51
N VAL A 147 -5.99 -8.67 -3.96
CA VAL A 147 -5.10 -7.56 -4.28
C VAL A 147 -3.80 -7.74 -3.51
N GLU A 148 -2.71 -7.98 -4.22
CA GLU A 148 -1.41 -8.20 -3.59
C GLU A 148 -0.79 -6.89 -3.12
N ARG A 149 -0.68 -5.90 -4.01
CA ARG A 149 -0.11 -4.60 -3.67
C ARG A 149 -0.61 -3.48 -4.59
N VAL A 150 -0.68 -2.27 -4.05
CA VAL A 150 -0.83 -1.04 -4.85
C VAL A 150 0.56 -0.65 -5.37
N VAL A 151 0.70 -0.51 -6.68
CA VAL A 151 1.92 -0.05 -7.33
C VAL A 151 1.97 1.48 -7.33
N LYS A 152 0.84 2.11 -7.67
CA LYS A 152 0.74 3.57 -7.75
C LYS A 152 -0.71 4.04 -7.64
N VAL A 153 -0.89 5.21 -7.04
CA VAL A 153 -2.14 5.97 -7.13
C VAL A 153 -1.84 7.27 -7.86
N ASP A 154 -2.37 7.40 -9.06
CA ASP A 154 -2.36 8.66 -9.81
C ASP A 154 -3.55 9.53 -9.35
N GLU A 155 -3.24 10.54 -8.54
CA GLU A 155 -4.26 11.44 -8.00
C GLU A 155 -4.88 12.35 -9.06
N ALA A 156 -4.14 12.68 -10.13
CA ALA A 156 -4.61 13.58 -11.19
C ALA A 156 -5.71 12.91 -12.02
N THR A 157 -5.51 11.66 -12.41
CA THR A 157 -6.49 10.86 -13.18
C THR A 157 -7.43 10.06 -12.28
N ARG A 158 -7.19 10.04 -10.97
CA ARG A 158 -7.92 9.22 -10.02
C ARG A 158 -7.86 7.72 -10.35
N THR A 159 -6.68 7.24 -10.77
CA THR A 159 -6.45 5.85 -11.16
C THR A 159 -5.55 5.15 -10.16
N VAL A 160 -5.91 3.93 -9.78
CA VAL A 160 -5.11 3.02 -8.97
C VAL A 160 -4.52 1.95 -9.87
N TYR A 161 -3.20 1.80 -9.84
CA TYR A 161 -2.47 0.71 -10.47
C TYR A 161 -2.06 -0.29 -9.39
N PHE A 162 -2.37 -1.56 -9.60
CA PHE A 162 -2.16 -2.57 -8.56
C PHE A 162 -1.88 -3.94 -9.16
N VAL A 163 -1.27 -4.79 -8.37
CA VAL A 163 -1.04 -6.20 -8.67
C VAL A 163 -2.05 -7.04 -7.91
N ALA A 164 -2.58 -8.05 -8.55
CA ALA A 164 -3.53 -8.98 -7.96
C ALA A 164 -3.36 -10.39 -8.52
N ASN A 165 -3.82 -11.39 -7.77
CA ASN A 165 -3.79 -12.79 -8.14
C ASN A 165 -5.14 -13.48 -7.92
N GLY A 166 -5.31 -14.66 -8.52
CA GLY A 166 -6.51 -15.48 -8.37
C GLY A 166 -7.77 -14.97 -9.08
N ARG A 167 -7.68 -13.88 -9.87
CA ARG A 167 -8.81 -13.31 -10.58
C ARG A 167 -9.10 -13.98 -11.92
N GLU A 168 -8.07 -14.39 -12.64
CA GLU A 168 -8.22 -14.92 -13.99
C GLU A 168 -8.59 -16.40 -13.94
N ALA A 169 -9.78 -16.73 -14.49
CA ALA A 169 -10.33 -18.08 -14.42
C ALA A 169 -9.50 -19.07 -15.25
N GLY A 170 -9.18 -20.21 -14.65
CA GLY A 170 -8.44 -21.28 -15.32
C GLY A 170 -6.93 -21.15 -15.27
N GLU A 171 -6.40 -20.07 -14.71
CA GLU A 171 -4.98 -19.87 -14.47
C GLU A 171 -4.57 -20.31 -13.06
N ASN A 172 -3.28 -20.48 -12.85
CA ASN A 172 -2.75 -20.74 -11.52
C ASN A 172 -3.04 -19.52 -10.61
N PRO A 173 -3.75 -19.70 -9.47
CA PRO A 173 -4.16 -18.60 -8.61
C PRO A 173 -2.99 -17.85 -7.94
N TYR A 174 -1.77 -18.36 -8.02
CA TYR A 174 -0.56 -17.70 -7.53
C TYR A 174 0.12 -16.81 -8.57
N TYR A 175 -0.35 -16.82 -9.82
CA TYR A 175 0.18 -15.90 -10.82
C TYR A 175 -0.37 -14.49 -10.58
N GLU A 176 0.54 -13.54 -10.53
CA GLU A 176 0.24 -12.14 -10.36
C GLU A 176 0.04 -11.47 -11.71
N HIS A 177 -0.98 -10.62 -11.78
CA HIS A 177 -1.24 -9.77 -12.93
C HIS A 177 -1.34 -8.31 -12.53
N PHE A 178 -1.03 -7.43 -13.46
CA PHE A 178 -1.11 -5.99 -13.30
C PHE A 178 -2.45 -5.45 -13.79
N TYR A 179 -3.05 -4.57 -12.99
CA TYR A 179 -4.36 -3.99 -13.25
C TYR A 179 -4.36 -2.50 -13.04
N LYS A 180 -5.34 -1.82 -13.62
CA LYS A 180 -5.75 -0.47 -13.23
C LYS A 180 -7.25 -0.40 -12.99
N VAL A 181 -7.67 0.54 -12.12
CA VAL A 181 -9.07 0.80 -11.79
C VAL A 181 -9.19 2.26 -11.35
N ASN A 182 -10.34 2.89 -11.58
CA ASN A 182 -10.61 4.21 -11.03
C ASN A 182 -10.85 4.13 -9.51
N VAL A 183 -10.53 5.18 -8.76
CA VAL A 183 -10.74 5.25 -7.30
C VAL A 183 -12.21 5.04 -6.91
N ASP A 184 -13.16 5.29 -7.81
CA ASP A 184 -14.59 5.01 -7.59
C ASP A 184 -14.98 3.54 -7.84
N GLY A 185 -14.04 2.69 -8.25
CA GLY A 185 -14.24 1.27 -8.56
C GLY A 185 -14.62 0.99 -10.01
N SER A 186 -14.84 2.02 -10.82
CA SER A 186 -15.16 1.85 -12.25
C SER A 186 -13.91 1.58 -13.09
N GLY A 187 -14.10 1.02 -14.28
CA GLY A 187 -13.03 0.90 -15.28
C GLY A 187 -11.93 -0.09 -14.93
N LEU A 188 -12.22 -1.12 -14.11
CA LEU A 188 -11.25 -2.19 -13.84
C LEU A 188 -10.77 -2.84 -15.13
N LYS A 189 -9.46 -2.82 -15.35
CA LYS A 189 -8.82 -3.35 -16.54
C LYS A 189 -7.55 -4.11 -16.20
N GLN A 190 -7.42 -5.31 -16.74
CA GLN A 190 -6.18 -6.08 -16.76
C GLN A 190 -5.20 -5.49 -17.78
N LEU A 191 -3.92 -5.39 -17.43
CA LEU A 191 -2.88 -4.79 -18.27
C LEU A 191 -1.83 -5.81 -18.75
N THR A 192 -1.60 -6.88 -17.98
CA THR A 192 -0.74 -8.02 -18.35
C THR A 192 -1.59 -9.25 -18.64
N HIS A 193 -1.15 -10.10 -19.57
CA HIS A 193 -1.93 -11.26 -20.02
C HIS A 193 -1.04 -12.49 -20.20
N GLY A 194 -1.67 -13.65 -20.10
CA GLY A 194 -1.01 -14.96 -20.24
C GLY A 194 -0.76 -15.59 -18.88
N GLU A 195 -0.69 -16.91 -18.87
CA GLU A 195 -0.51 -17.73 -17.67
C GLU A 195 0.95 -17.67 -17.18
N PHE A 196 1.34 -16.52 -16.61
CA PHE A 196 2.67 -16.21 -16.09
C PHE A 196 2.60 -15.45 -14.77
N PHE A 197 3.67 -15.51 -14.00
CA PHE A 197 3.94 -14.54 -12.95
C PHE A 197 4.50 -13.27 -13.60
N HIS A 198 3.86 -12.13 -13.36
CA HIS A 198 4.22 -10.83 -13.89
C HIS A 198 4.80 -9.93 -12.79
N ASP A 199 6.08 -9.54 -12.95
CA ASP A 199 6.72 -8.55 -12.09
C ASP A 199 6.85 -7.24 -12.86
N VAL A 200 6.15 -6.20 -12.37
CA VAL A 200 5.96 -4.97 -13.13
C VAL A 200 6.61 -3.77 -12.47
N GLU A 201 7.22 -2.92 -13.30
CA GLU A 201 7.76 -1.62 -12.93
C GLU A 201 7.07 -0.53 -13.76
N LEU A 202 6.27 0.31 -13.09
CA LEU A 202 5.54 1.42 -13.69
C LEU A 202 6.38 2.70 -13.62
N ASP A 203 6.40 3.50 -14.71
CA ASP A 203 7.09 4.77 -14.74
C ASP A 203 6.42 5.83 -13.83
N ASP A 204 7.17 6.89 -13.48
CA ASP A 204 6.69 7.94 -12.59
C ASP A 204 5.47 8.69 -13.14
N ASP A 205 5.30 8.77 -14.44
CA ASP A 205 4.18 9.43 -15.13
C ASP A 205 3.01 8.48 -15.42
N ALA A 206 3.14 7.19 -15.06
CA ALA A 206 2.17 6.13 -15.35
C ALA A 206 1.78 6.04 -16.84
N ARG A 207 2.74 6.24 -17.74
CA ARG A 207 2.56 6.15 -19.19
C ARG A 207 2.97 4.80 -19.75
N PHE A 208 4.02 4.21 -19.20
CA PHE A 208 4.58 2.95 -19.60
C PHE A 208 4.96 2.10 -18.40
N PHE A 209 5.00 0.80 -18.60
CA PHE A 209 5.57 -0.11 -17.61
C PHE A 209 6.39 -1.20 -18.29
N VAL A 210 7.37 -1.71 -17.57
CA VAL A 210 8.11 -2.91 -17.92
C VAL A 210 7.42 -4.08 -17.25
N ASP A 211 7.14 -5.13 -18.01
CA ASP A 211 6.60 -6.39 -17.55
C ASP A 211 7.68 -7.48 -17.68
N ASN A 212 8.22 -7.92 -16.54
CA ASN A 212 9.10 -9.08 -16.47
C ASN A 212 8.23 -10.30 -16.15
N TYR A 213 8.04 -11.16 -17.12
CA TYR A 213 7.15 -12.31 -16.94
C TYR A 213 7.84 -13.64 -17.21
N SER A 214 7.46 -14.61 -16.41
CA SER A 214 7.98 -15.99 -16.51
C SER A 214 7.08 -16.99 -15.78
N ARG A 215 7.37 -18.25 -16.01
CA ARG A 215 6.90 -19.38 -15.19
C ARG A 215 7.95 -20.49 -15.19
N ALA A 216 7.79 -21.50 -14.35
CA ALA A 216 8.80 -22.52 -14.09
C ALA A 216 9.35 -23.24 -15.35
N ASN A 217 8.58 -23.32 -16.42
CA ASN A 217 8.94 -24.03 -17.66
C ASN A 217 9.07 -23.11 -18.89
N THR A 218 9.17 -21.81 -18.69
CA THR A 218 9.32 -20.83 -19.77
C THR A 218 10.51 -19.90 -19.52
N VAL A 219 11.07 -19.42 -20.62
CA VAL A 219 12.18 -18.45 -20.61
C VAL A 219 11.64 -17.11 -20.09
N PRO A 220 12.31 -16.44 -19.14
CA PRO A 220 11.96 -15.09 -18.73
C PRO A 220 12.03 -14.11 -19.90
N CYS A 221 11.03 -13.26 -20.01
CA CYS A 221 10.92 -12.18 -20.99
C CYS A 221 10.66 -10.84 -20.29
N ALA A 222 11.13 -9.76 -20.92
CA ALA A 222 10.85 -8.40 -20.51
C ALA A 222 10.26 -7.61 -21.68
N ASP A 223 9.04 -7.12 -21.51
CA ASP A 223 8.32 -6.30 -22.49
C ASP A 223 8.10 -4.88 -21.95
N LEU A 224 8.11 -3.89 -22.85
CA LEU A 224 7.64 -2.55 -22.58
C LEU A 224 6.19 -2.44 -23.08
N LEU A 225 5.28 -2.03 -22.18
CA LEU A 225 3.87 -1.82 -22.49
C LEU A 225 3.43 -0.39 -22.15
N ASP A 226 2.41 0.10 -22.84
CA ASP A 226 1.75 1.35 -22.46
C ASP A 226 0.78 1.13 -21.29
N ASN A 227 0.28 2.19 -20.69
CA ASN A 227 -0.65 2.13 -19.55
C ASN A 227 -2.06 1.59 -19.90
N ASN A 228 -2.26 1.11 -21.11
CA ASN A 228 -3.43 0.36 -21.54
C ASN A 228 -3.13 -1.13 -21.77
N GLY A 229 -1.91 -1.57 -21.47
CA GLY A 229 -1.46 -2.96 -21.65
C GLY A 229 -1.14 -3.30 -23.10
N LYS A 230 -0.98 -2.29 -23.99
CA LYS A 230 -0.55 -2.53 -25.36
C LYS A 230 0.98 -2.62 -25.41
N LYS A 231 1.49 -3.75 -25.86
CA LYS A 231 2.92 -3.96 -26.06
C LYS A 231 3.49 -2.95 -27.07
N VAL A 232 4.54 -2.26 -26.65
CA VAL A 232 5.32 -1.32 -27.47
C VAL A 232 6.49 -2.05 -28.11
N MET A 233 7.26 -2.82 -27.33
CA MET A 233 8.40 -3.60 -27.81
C MET A 233 8.78 -4.67 -26.79
N THR A 234 9.52 -5.68 -27.27
CA THR A 234 10.28 -6.57 -26.39
C THR A 234 11.61 -5.91 -26.05
N ILE A 235 11.93 -5.81 -24.76
CA ILE A 235 13.21 -5.31 -24.26
C ILE A 235 14.23 -6.42 -24.33
N GLN A 236 13.89 -7.59 -23.78
CA GLN A 236 14.77 -8.75 -23.72
C GLN A 236 13.99 -10.05 -23.65
N GLU A 237 14.50 -11.05 -24.34
CA GLU A 237 14.12 -12.44 -24.22
C GLU A 237 15.38 -13.24 -23.88
N SER A 238 15.32 -14.05 -22.82
CA SER A 238 16.47 -14.85 -22.40
C SER A 238 16.69 -16.02 -23.38
N ASP A 239 17.94 -16.26 -23.75
CA ASP A 239 18.34 -17.38 -24.61
C ASP A 239 19.06 -18.45 -23.79
N PHE A 240 18.50 -19.66 -23.71
CA PHE A 240 19.08 -20.83 -23.07
C PHE A 240 19.58 -21.86 -24.05
N SER A 241 19.80 -21.50 -25.32
CA SER A 241 20.26 -22.44 -26.36
C SER A 241 21.59 -23.13 -26.02
N SER A 242 22.43 -22.44 -25.21
CA SER A 242 23.74 -22.97 -24.75
C SER A 242 23.64 -23.98 -23.59
N LEU A 243 22.44 -24.14 -23.00
CA LEU A 243 22.22 -25.07 -21.88
C LEU A 243 21.60 -26.40 -22.28
N LYS A 244 21.48 -26.66 -23.59
CA LYS A 244 20.96 -27.92 -24.15
C LYS A 244 22.09 -28.90 -24.45
#